data_6364387f1e8b7a532113ce5c6307307c
#
_entry.id   6364387f1e8b7a532113ce5c6307307c
#
_cell.length_a   1.000
_cell.length_b   1.000
_cell.length_c   1.000
_cell.angle_alpha   90.00
_cell.angle_beta   90.00
_cell.angle_gamma   90.00
#
_symmetry.space_group_name_H-M   'P 1'
#
loop_
_entity.id
_entity.type
_entity.pdbx_description
1 polymer ?
#
loop_
_entity_poly.entity_id
_entity_poly.type
_entity_poly.pdbx_seq_one_letter_code
_entity_poly.pdbx_strand_id
1 'polypeptide(L)'
;MPELPEVETVRLGLEKYVLGEKVREVKVLHRRATNPKSLDKLTSLVGSKILKIKRRGKFLWFELDREFVLVAHLGMSGQFQLKEPGSAPLKHTRVLISLNRYDLHFVDQRTFGWISLEEMENGAPTSVRHIALDPFDMDFNLKSTIEKYLSKKTEIKRALLNQEIMSGVGNIYADEALWYARINPLQSCEKLTETQVKNIITAARKVMARSLKSGGTSFDDLYVNVNGESGYFERSLAVYGQEGEACRRCGKVIQRIAFANRSSHFCPKCQPIPRGKRSQIKGRGRSFR
;
A
#
# COMPACT_ATOMS: atom_id res chain seq x y z
N MET A 1 2.28 5.77 4.24
CA MET A 1 2.74 4.43 3.79
C MET A 1 2.01 4.14 2.50
N PRO A 2 2.70 3.91 1.41
CA PRO A 2 2.08 3.51 0.15
C PRO A 2 1.12 2.33 0.34
N GLU A 3 -0.10 2.47 -0.18
CA GLU A 3 -1.11 1.42 -0.26
C GLU A 3 -1.22 0.96 -1.72
N LEU A 4 -2.20 0.16 -2.07
CA LEU A 4 -2.30 -0.39 -3.43
C LEU A 4 -2.23 0.68 -4.54
N PRO A 5 -2.99 1.80 -4.48
CA PRO A 5 -2.96 2.78 -5.57
C PRO A 5 -1.59 3.40 -5.80
N GLU A 6 -0.87 3.72 -4.73
CA GLU A 6 0.47 4.30 -4.81
C GLU A 6 1.47 3.30 -5.42
N VAL A 7 1.41 2.03 -4.99
CA VAL A 7 2.27 0.97 -5.54
C VAL A 7 1.95 0.69 -7.00
N GLU A 8 0.67 0.69 -7.39
CA GLU A 8 0.26 0.52 -8.80
C GLU A 8 0.69 1.69 -9.67
N THR A 9 0.61 2.92 -9.17
CA THR A 9 1.10 4.10 -9.88
C THR A 9 2.62 4.00 -10.15
N VAL A 10 3.39 3.54 -9.15
CA VAL A 10 4.83 3.28 -9.31
C VAL A 10 5.06 2.16 -10.34
N ARG A 11 4.32 1.04 -10.25
CA ARG A 11 4.43 -0.07 -11.20
C ARG A 11 4.19 0.40 -12.64
N LEU A 12 3.10 1.12 -12.88
CA LEU A 12 2.76 1.67 -14.20
C LEU A 12 3.79 2.68 -14.70
N GLY A 13 4.33 3.51 -13.81
CA GLY A 13 5.40 4.43 -14.14
C GLY A 13 6.68 3.71 -14.56
N LEU A 14 7.11 2.72 -13.79
CA LEU A 14 8.29 1.91 -14.10
C LEU A 14 8.11 1.15 -15.42
N GLU A 15 6.94 0.54 -15.64
CA GLU A 15 6.66 -0.28 -16.84
C GLU A 15 6.94 0.48 -18.14
N LYS A 16 6.66 1.78 -18.19
CA LYS A 16 6.89 2.64 -19.37
C LYS A 16 8.37 2.78 -19.76
N TYR A 17 9.27 2.68 -18.79
CA TYR A 17 10.67 3.03 -18.99
C TYR A 17 11.63 1.86 -18.89
N VAL A 18 11.33 0.86 -18.05
CA VAL A 18 12.30 -0.18 -17.73
C VAL A 18 12.03 -1.53 -18.39
N LEU A 19 10.88 -1.73 -19.07
CA LEU A 19 10.64 -2.96 -19.81
C LEU A 19 11.64 -3.10 -20.95
N GLY A 20 12.21 -4.31 -21.05
CA GLY A 20 13.23 -4.64 -22.03
C GLY A 20 14.63 -4.15 -21.69
N GLU A 21 14.79 -3.35 -20.63
CA GLU A 21 16.09 -2.88 -20.18
C GLU A 21 16.90 -4.03 -19.59
N LYS A 22 18.22 -3.91 -19.77
CA LYS A 22 19.20 -4.86 -19.22
C LYS A 22 19.93 -4.23 -18.03
N VAL A 23 20.07 -4.98 -16.95
CA VAL A 23 20.82 -4.54 -15.78
C VAL A 23 22.32 -4.56 -16.08
N ARG A 24 22.99 -3.44 -15.90
CA ARG A 24 24.43 -3.25 -16.11
C ARG A 24 25.23 -3.36 -14.83
N GLU A 25 24.71 -2.76 -13.77
CA GLU A 25 25.37 -2.71 -12.48
C GLU A 25 24.34 -2.65 -11.36
N VAL A 26 24.68 -3.17 -10.17
CA VAL A 26 23.88 -3.03 -8.95
C VAL A 26 24.80 -2.59 -7.80
N LYS A 27 24.45 -1.48 -7.16
CA LYS A 27 25.14 -0.97 -5.97
C LYS A 27 24.19 -0.95 -4.79
N VAL A 28 24.49 -1.71 -3.74
CA VAL A 28 23.76 -1.66 -2.46
C VAL A 28 24.45 -0.63 -1.57
N LEU A 29 23.83 0.53 -1.40
CA LEU A 29 24.39 1.64 -0.62
C LEU A 29 23.97 1.56 0.86
N HIS A 30 22.94 0.75 1.18
CA HIS A 30 22.49 0.57 2.55
C HIS A 30 21.94 -0.85 2.77
N ARG A 31 22.60 -1.64 3.60
CA ARG A 31 22.29 -3.09 3.81
C ARG A 31 20.87 -3.36 4.29
N ARG A 32 20.27 -2.48 5.11
CA ARG A 32 18.89 -2.65 5.60
C ARG A 32 17.82 -2.56 4.52
N ALA A 33 18.13 -2.03 3.36
CA ALA A 33 17.21 -1.97 2.23
C ALA A 33 17.20 -3.26 1.40
N THR A 34 17.84 -4.31 1.89
CA THR A 34 17.85 -5.61 1.26
C THR A 34 17.59 -6.70 2.29
N ASN A 35 16.95 -7.78 1.86
CA ASN A 35 16.87 -8.96 2.71
C ASN A 35 18.29 -9.51 2.95
N PRO A 36 18.70 -9.81 4.19
CA PRO A 36 20.02 -10.38 4.48
C PRO A 36 20.38 -11.60 3.63
N LYS A 37 19.38 -12.44 3.31
CA LYS A 37 19.56 -13.63 2.45
C LYS A 37 19.79 -13.30 0.97
N SER A 38 19.48 -12.07 0.54
CA SER A 38 19.59 -11.63 -0.86
C SER A 38 20.70 -10.62 -1.09
N LEU A 39 21.37 -10.14 -0.03
CA LEU A 39 22.36 -9.07 -0.13
C LEU A 39 23.47 -9.42 -1.12
N ASP A 40 24.05 -10.61 -0.97
CA ASP A 40 25.16 -11.06 -1.81
C ASP A 40 24.67 -11.56 -3.19
N LYS A 41 23.37 -11.84 -3.32
CA LYS A 41 22.76 -12.31 -4.57
C LYS A 41 22.34 -11.18 -5.51
N LEU A 42 22.20 -9.94 -5.02
CA LEU A 42 21.74 -8.82 -5.86
C LEU A 42 22.68 -8.51 -7.02
N THR A 43 23.96 -8.83 -6.91
CA THR A 43 24.92 -8.71 -8.02
C THR A 43 24.63 -9.68 -9.17
N SER A 44 23.93 -10.80 -8.91
CA SER A 44 23.51 -11.73 -9.97
C SER A 44 22.43 -11.17 -10.90
N LEU A 45 21.82 -10.02 -10.55
CA LEU A 45 20.97 -9.25 -11.47
C LEU A 45 21.72 -8.77 -12.70
N VAL A 46 23.02 -8.55 -12.61
CA VAL A 46 23.82 -8.03 -13.74
C VAL A 46 23.68 -8.96 -14.95
N GLY A 47 23.37 -8.36 -16.09
CA GLY A 47 23.11 -9.07 -17.33
C GLY A 47 21.65 -9.53 -17.52
N SER A 48 20.81 -9.48 -16.51
CA SER A 48 19.39 -9.84 -16.62
C SER A 48 18.59 -8.78 -17.36
N LYS A 49 17.57 -9.23 -18.10
CA LYS A 49 16.62 -8.37 -18.82
C LYS A 49 15.29 -8.32 -18.06
N ILE A 50 14.70 -7.14 -17.92
CA ILE A 50 13.39 -6.93 -17.27
C ILE A 50 12.32 -7.26 -18.32
N LEU A 51 11.47 -8.27 -18.04
CA LEU A 51 10.43 -8.74 -18.96
C LEU A 51 9.06 -8.18 -18.60
N LYS A 52 8.72 -8.14 -17.30
CA LYS A 52 7.42 -7.67 -16.81
C LYS A 52 7.58 -7.06 -15.44
N ILE A 53 6.61 -6.22 -15.04
CA ILE A 53 6.49 -5.74 -13.66
C ILE A 53 5.10 -6.08 -13.17
N LYS A 54 5.02 -6.85 -12.11
CA LYS A 54 3.77 -7.30 -11.48
C LYS A 54 3.61 -6.74 -10.08
N ARG A 55 2.38 -6.78 -9.58
CA ARG A 55 2.01 -6.34 -8.24
C ARG A 55 1.00 -7.30 -7.62
N ARG A 56 1.10 -7.50 -6.30
CA ARG A 56 0.02 -8.04 -5.47
C ARG A 56 -0.06 -7.22 -4.19
N GLY A 57 -1.22 -6.60 -3.94
CA GLY A 57 -1.39 -5.70 -2.80
C GLY A 57 -0.39 -4.55 -2.82
N LYS A 58 0.53 -4.54 -1.85
CA LYS A 58 1.54 -3.49 -1.67
C LYS A 58 2.96 -3.92 -2.07
N PHE A 59 3.09 -5.10 -2.65
CA PHE A 59 4.33 -5.63 -3.18
C PHE A 59 4.36 -5.48 -4.70
N LEU A 60 5.51 -5.17 -5.24
CA LEU A 60 5.77 -5.22 -6.67
C LEU A 60 6.99 -6.11 -6.94
N TRP A 61 7.07 -6.71 -8.12
CA TRP A 61 8.24 -7.46 -8.53
C TRP A 61 8.48 -7.35 -10.03
N PHE A 62 9.76 -7.48 -10.38
CA PHE A 62 10.25 -7.48 -11.75
C PHE A 62 10.52 -8.93 -12.14
N GLU A 63 9.79 -9.43 -13.15
CA GLU A 63 10.09 -10.70 -13.81
C GLU A 63 11.25 -10.49 -14.76
N LEU A 64 12.23 -11.35 -14.69
CA LEU A 64 13.47 -11.28 -15.45
C LEU A 64 13.56 -12.45 -16.43
N ASP A 65 14.52 -12.38 -17.36
CA ASP A 65 14.92 -13.52 -18.21
C ASP A 65 15.75 -14.56 -17.42
N ARG A 66 15.43 -14.77 -16.15
CA ARG A 66 16.07 -15.64 -15.17
C ARG A 66 15.02 -16.38 -14.35
N GLU A 67 15.42 -17.39 -13.59
CA GLU A 67 14.52 -18.16 -12.71
C GLU A 67 14.10 -17.40 -11.43
N PHE A 68 14.77 -16.31 -11.11
CA PHE A 68 14.45 -15.46 -9.98
C PHE A 68 13.81 -14.14 -10.41
N VAL A 69 13.18 -13.49 -9.46
CA VAL A 69 12.54 -12.17 -9.61
C VAL A 69 13.09 -11.17 -8.61
N LEU A 70 13.08 -9.89 -8.98
CA LEU A 70 13.42 -8.81 -8.06
C LEU A 70 12.14 -8.30 -7.40
N VAL A 71 11.95 -8.60 -6.12
CA VAL A 71 10.81 -8.14 -5.32
C VAL A 71 11.14 -6.82 -4.64
N ALA A 72 10.18 -5.92 -4.57
CA ALA A 72 10.28 -4.69 -3.80
C ALA A 72 9.04 -4.42 -2.96
N HIS A 73 9.26 -3.91 -1.75
CA HIS A 73 8.24 -3.36 -0.87
C HIS A 73 8.62 -1.94 -0.49
N LEU A 74 7.75 -0.98 -0.75
CA LEU A 74 8.07 0.44 -0.59
C LEU A 74 8.11 0.90 0.88
N GLY A 75 7.65 0.07 1.81
CA GLY A 75 7.63 0.42 3.23
C GLY A 75 6.77 1.64 3.51
N MET A 76 7.36 2.68 4.09
CA MET A 76 6.67 3.94 4.40
C MET A 76 7.10 5.10 3.50
N SER A 77 8.34 5.12 3.04
CA SER A 77 8.95 6.22 2.28
C SER A 77 9.79 5.74 1.10
N GLY A 78 9.76 4.45 0.78
CA GLY A 78 10.48 3.89 -0.35
C GLY A 78 9.86 4.33 -1.67
N GLN A 79 10.72 4.72 -2.61
CA GLN A 79 10.35 5.21 -3.93
C GLN A 79 11.35 4.70 -4.96
N PHE A 80 10.87 4.47 -6.17
CA PHE A 80 11.74 4.31 -7.33
C PHE A 80 11.82 5.62 -8.11
N GLN A 81 13.01 6.09 -8.39
CA GLN A 81 13.25 7.25 -9.22
C GLN A 81 14.18 6.91 -10.37
N LEU A 82 13.80 7.32 -11.58
CA LEU A 82 14.61 7.17 -12.78
C LEU A 82 15.46 8.43 -12.98
N LYS A 83 16.73 8.22 -13.30
CA LYS A 83 17.72 9.26 -13.59
C LYS A 83 18.50 8.91 -14.84
N GLU A 84 19.19 9.89 -15.40
CA GLU A 84 20.12 9.67 -16.50
C GLU A 84 21.28 8.75 -16.06
N PRO A 85 21.81 7.93 -16.97
CA PRO A 85 22.91 7.02 -16.65
C PRO A 85 24.14 7.78 -16.12
N GLY A 86 24.75 7.25 -15.06
CA GLY A 86 25.91 7.84 -14.42
C GLY A 86 25.60 8.99 -13.48
N SER A 87 24.32 9.28 -13.21
CA SER A 87 23.93 10.30 -12.24
C SER A 87 24.42 9.96 -10.83
N ALA A 88 24.83 10.98 -10.08
CA ALA A 88 25.19 10.79 -8.68
C ALA A 88 24.00 10.23 -7.88
N PRO A 89 24.25 9.33 -6.90
CA PRO A 89 23.19 8.83 -6.06
C PRO A 89 22.43 9.96 -5.37
N LEU A 90 21.10 9.92 -5.43
CA LEU A 90 20.23 10.86 -4.72
C LEU A 90 20.40 10.69 -3.21
N LYS A 91 20.11 11.75 -2.47
CA LYS A 91 20.03 11.67 -1.02
C LYS A 91 19.07 10.54 -0.62
N HIS A 92 19.52 9.65 0.27
CA HIS A 92 18.79 8.45 0.71
C HIS A 92 18.59 7.35 -0.36
N THR A 93 19.32 7.36 -1.46
CA THR A 93 19.41 6.18 -2.34
C THR A 93 19.98 5.02 -1.53
N ARG A 94 19.24 3.91 -1.49
CA ARG A 94 19.59 2.69 -0.75
C ARG A 94 20.14 1.60 -1.66
N VAL A 95 19.56 1.52 -2.86
CA VAL A 95 20.02 0.63 -3.92
C VAL A 95 19.99 1.42 -5.23
N LEU A 96 21.03 1.27 -6.03
CA LEU A 96 21.16 1.81 -7.37
C LEU A 96 21.26 0.64 -8.35
N ILE A 97 20.39 0.61 -9.34
CA ILE A 97 20.39 -0.37 -10.42
C ILE A 97 20.60 0.38 -11.73
N SER A 98 21.80 0.25 -12.31
CA SER A 98 22.09 0.85 -13.59
C SER A 98 21.57 -0.02 -14.73
N LEU A 99 20.73 0.57 -15.58
CA LEU A 99 20.15 -0.04 -16.77
C LEU A 99 20.86 0.48 -18.03
N ASN A 100 20.41 0.07 -19.21
CA ASN A 100 21.00 0.56 -20.46
C ASN A 100 20.79 2.07 -20.66
N ARG A 101 19.56 2.56 -20.41
CA ARG A 101 19.15 3.95 -20.69
C ARG A 101 18.88 4.77 -19.44
N TYR A 102 18.85 4.17 -18.26
CA TYR A 102 18.48 4.84 -17.02
C TYR A 102 19.26 4.28 -15.84
N ASP A 103 19.41 5.09 -14.81
CA ASP A 103 19.74 4.66 -13.47
C ASP A 103 18.46 4.62 -12.63
N LEU A 104 18.12 3.46 -12.09
CA LEU A 104 16.97 3.25 -11.22
C LEU A 104 17.41 3.31 -9.77
N HIS A 105 17.02 4.39 -9.09
CA HIS A 105 17.33 4.62 -7.69
C HIS A 105 16.18 4.14 -6.80
N PHE A 106 16.45 3.24 -5.87
CA PHE A 106 15.55 2.97 -4.76
C PHE A 106 15.90 3.90 -3.60
N VAL A 107 15.09 4.93 -3.43
CA VAL A 107 15.27 6.01 -2.45
C VAL A 107 14.36 5.73 -1.27
N ASP A 108 14.89 5.68 -0.04
CA ASP A 108 14.08 5.48 1.17
C ASP A 108 14.71 6.18 2.38
N GLN A 109 14.15 7.32 2.76
CA GLN A 109 14.63 8.11 3.89
C GLN A 109 14.55 7.32 5.21
N ARG A 110 13.47 6.59 5.43
CA ARG A 110 13.19 5.88 6.70
C ARG A 110 13.74 4.46 6.73
N THR A 111 14.17 3.94 5.59
CA THR A 111 14.72 2.58 5.45
C THR A 111 13.78 1.48 5.98
N PHE A 112 12.48 1.59 5.68
CA PHE A 112 11.45 0.58 5.94
C PHE A 112 11.05 -0.20 4.68
N GLY A 113 11.42 0.31 3.52
CA GLY A 113 11.31 -0.41 2.27
C GLY A 113 12.51 -1.35 2.07
N TRP A 114 12.34 -2.29 1.17
CA TRP A 114 13.39 -3.24 0.84
C TRP A 114 13.25 -3.80 -0.57
N ILE A 115 14.37 -4.32 -1.08
CA ILE A 115 14.48 -5.05 -2.33
C ILE A 115 15.09 -6.42 -2.04
N SER A 116 14.60 -7.46 -2.72
CA SER A 116 15.05 -8.85 -2.51
C SER A 116 15.03 -9.61 -3.83
N LEU A 117 16.03 -10.51 -4.04
CA LEU A 117 15.92 -11.55 -5.06
C LEU A 117 15.24 -12.76 -4.46
N GLU A 118 14.25 -13.27 -5.17
CA GLU A 118 13.43 -14.37 -4.70
C GLU A 118 13.08 -15.33 -5.82
N GLU A 119 12.81 -16.57 -5.45
CA GLU A 119 12.26 -17.59 -6.34
C GLU A 119 10.75 -17.41 -6.48
N MET A 120 10.23 -17.86 -7.61
CA MET A 120 8.79 -17.93 -7.84
C MET A 120 8.24 -19.27 -7.36
N GLU A 121 7.25 -19.21 -6.47
CA GLU A 121 6.52 -20.39 -5.99
C GLU A 121 5.01 -20.21 -6.27
N ASN A 122 4.40 -21.14 -6.98
CA ASN A 122 2.95 -21.10 -7.29
C ASN A 122 2.48 -19.76 -7.88
N GLY A 123 3.27 -19.18 -8.80
CA GLY A 123 2.93 -17.94 -9.51
C GLY A 123 3.12 -16.65 -8.72
N ALA A 124 3.77 -16.69 -7.56
CA ALA A 124 4.13 -15.53 -6.77
C ALA A 124 5.53 -15.67 -6.14
N PRO A 125 6.25 -14.56 -5.85
CA PRO A 125 7.48 -14.60 -5.07
C PRO A 125 7.24 -15.17 -3.66
N THR A 126 8.25 -15.82 -3.10
CA THR A 126 8.17 -16.48 -1.77
C THR A 126 7.61 -15.55 -0.69
N SER A 127 8.05 -14.29 -0.64
CA SER A 127 7.57 -13.30 0.35
C SER A 127 6.14 -12.81 0.09
N VAL A 128 5.59 -13.04 -1.10
CA VAL A 128 4.28 -12.53 -1.54
C VAL A 128 3.19 -13.61 -1.55
N ARG A 129 3.56 -14.89 -1.54
CA ARG A 129 2.62 -16.02 -1.70
C ARG A 129 1.50 -16.04 -0.66
N HIS A 130 1.76 -15.60 0.59
CA HIS A 130 0.77 -15.54 1.67
C HIS A 130 -0.17 -14.33 1.57
N ILE A 131 0.14 -13.38 0.70
CA ILE A 131 -0.66 -12.18 0.48
C ILE A 131 -1.87 -12.52 -0.40
N ALA A 132 -3.07 -12.23 0.09
CA ALA A 132 -4.31 -12.45 -0.67
C ALA A 132 -4.34 -11.60 -1.95
N LEU A 133 -5.17 -12.01 -2.89
CA LEU A 133 -5.49 -11.19 -4.07
C LEU A 133 -6.19 -9.89 -3.62
N ASP A 134 -5.97 -8.84 -4.37
CA ASP A 134 -6.64 -7.56 -4.16
C ASP A 134 -7.89 -7.42 -5.05
N PRO A 135 -8.79 -6.48 -4.76
CA PRO A 135 -10.08 -6.39 -5.46
C PRO A 135 -10.00 -5.94 -6.93
N PHE A 136 -8.81 -5.71 -7.48
CA PHE A 136 -8.60 -5.44 -8.91
C PHE A 136 -8.06 -6.65 -9.66
N ASP A 137 -7.69 -7.71 -8.96
CA ASP A 137 -7.24 -8.95 -9.57
C ASP A 137 -8.43 -9.67 -10.22
N MET A 138 -8.22 -10.28 -11.42
CA MET A 138 -9.28 -10.98 -12.15
C MET A 138 -9.75 -12.24 -11.42
N ASP A 139 -8.85 -12.87 -10.66
CA ASP A 139 -9.14 -14.08 -9.89
C ASP A 139 -9.65 -13.76 -8.47
N PHE A 140 -9.93 -12.48 -8.15
CA PHE A 140 -10.45 -12.08 -6.85
C PHE A 140 -11.84 -12.67 -6.57
N ASN A 141 -11.91 -13.55 -5.57
CA ASN A 141 -13.17 -14.18 -5.18
C ASN A 141 -13.88 -13.38 -4.08
N LEU A 142 -14.88 -12.60 -4.47
CA LEU A 142 -15.64 -11.75 -3.53
C LEU A 142 -16.37 -12.58 -2.47
N LYS A 143 -17.00 -13.70 -2.84
CA LYS A 143 -17.77 -14.54 -1.90
C LYS A 143 -16.87 -15.12 -0.81
N SER A 144 -15.79 -15.77 -1.19
CA SER A 144 -14.80 -16.32 -0.25
C SER A 144 -14.20 -15.23 0.65
N THR A 145 -13.95 -14.02 0.09
CA THR A 145 -13.43 -12.89 0.89
C THR A 145 -14.45 -12.42 1.92
N ILE A 146 -15.74 -12.34 1.59
CA ILE A 146 -16.81 -12.01 2.54
C ILE A 146 -16.86 -13.03 3.68
N GLU A 147 -16.84 -14.33 3.36
CA GLU A 147 -16.84 -15.43 4.35
C GLU A 147 -15.65 -15.31 5.31
N LYS A 148 -14.45 -15.02 4.77
CA LYS A 148 -13.24 -14.80 5.57
C LYS A 148 -13.39 -13.61 6.53
N TYR A 149 -14.01 -12.51 6.10
CA TYR A 149 -14.26 -11.36 7.00
C TYR A 149 -15.24 -11.73 8.11
N LEU A 150 -16.36 -12.36 7.77
CA LEU A 150 -17.41 -12.74 8.73
C LEU A 150 -16.93 -13.75 9.78
N SER A 151 -15.96 -14.60 9.45
CA SER A 151 -15.35 -15.55 10.39
C SER A 151 -14.42 -14.93 11.44
N LYS A 152 -14.06 -13.63 11.31
CA LYS A 152 -13.11 -12.99 12.22
C LYS A 152 -13.78 -12.43 13.47
N LYS A 153 -13.24 -12.75 14.64
CA LYS A 153 -13.67 -12.22 15.95
C LYS A 153 -12.90 -10.94 16.30
N THR A 154 -12.86 -9.97 15.39
CA THR A 154 -12.12 -8.70 15.56
C THR A 154 -12.88 -7.54 14.96
N GLU A 155 -12.42 -6.33 15.19
CA GLU A 155 -12.97 -5.12 14.56
C GLU A 155 -12.75 -5.15 13.05
N ILE A 156 -13.76 -4.69 12.29
CA ILE A 156 -13.73 -4.70 10.82
C ILE A 156 -12.53 -3.93 10.25
N LYS A 157 -12.15 -2.81 10.85
CA LYS A 157 -10.97 -2.09 10.37
C LYS A 157 -9.70 -2.93 10.53
N ARG A 158 -9.54 -3.65 11.64
CA ARG A 158 -8.39 -4.55 11.84
C ARG A 158 -8.36 -5.67 10.80
N ALA A 159 -9.53 -6.24 10.49
CA ALA A 159 -9.64 -7.25 9.44
C ALA A 159 -9.32 -6.68 8.05
N LEU A 160 -9.75 -5.45 7.72
CA LEU A 160 -9.42 -4.77 6.46
C LEU A 160 -7.92 -4.52 6.29
N LEU A 161 -7.20 -4.33 7.38
CA LEU A 161 -5.74 -4.14 7.35
C LEU A 161 -4.96 -5.45 7.20
N ASN A 162 -5.63 -6.61 7.35
CA ASN A 162 -5.00 -7.92 7.18
C ASN A 162 -4.86 -8.26 5.69
N GLN A 163 -3.63 -8.25 5.21
CA GLN A 163 -3.29 -8.49 3.80
C GLN A 163 -3.49 -9.94 3.37
N GLU A 164 -3.73 -10.87 4.28
CA GLU A 164 -4.02 -12.29 4.00
C GLU A 164 -5.51 -12.54 3.72
N ILE A 165 -6.40 -11.57 4.02
CA ILE A 165 -7.84 -11.65 3.73
C ILE A 165 -8.13 -10.99 2.38
N MET A 166 -7.70 -9.74 2.24
CA MET A 166 -7.78 -8.91 1.03
C MET A 166 -6.62 -7.93 1.07
N SER A 167 -5.77 -7.97 0.07
CA SER A 167 -4.58 -7.14 0.09
C SER A 167 -4.80 -5.74 -0.50
N GLY A 168 -3.81 -4.88 -0.30
CA GLY A 168 -3.75 -3.54 -0.88
C GLY A 168 -4.35 -2.44 0.00
N VAL A 169 -5.36 -2.75 0.80
CA VAL A 169 -5.98 -1.78 1.71
C VAL A 169 -5.06 -1.49 2.89
N GLY A 170 -4.85 -0.22 3.17
CA GLY A 170 -4.15 0.25 4.36
C GLY A 170 -5.03 1.21 5.16
N ASN A 171 -4.40 2.10 5.93
CA ASN A 171 -5.10 2.94 6.90
C ASN A 171 -6.01 3.97 6.26
N ILE A 172 -5.58 4.54 5.14
CA ILE A 172 -6.31 5.57 4.39
C ILE A 172 -7.59 4.95 3.80
N TYR A 173 -7.41 3.93 2.96
CA TYR A 173 -8.52 3.34 2.23
C TYR A 173 -9.45 2.51 3.12
N ALA A 174 -8.99 2.03 4.29
CA ALA A 174 -9.86 1.40 5.29
C ALA A 174 -10.83 2.42 5.88
N ASP A 175 -10.36 3.59 6.34
CA ASP A 175 -11.23 4.63 6.90
C ASP A 175 -12.21 5.17 5.86
N GLU A 176 -11.73 5.45 4.65
CA GLU A 176 -12.56 5.92 3.54
C GLU A 176 -13.64 4.89 3.16
N ALA A 177 -13.27 3.62 2.98
CA ALA A 177 -14.21 2.55 2.65
C ALA A 177 -15.30 2.40 3.71
N LEU A 178 -14.92 2.42 4.99
CA LEU A 178 -15.83 2.33 6.11
C LEU A 178 -16.79 3.54 6.18
N TRP A 179 -16.31 4.74 5.87
CA TRP A 179 -17.18 5.91 5.79
C TRP A 179 -18.19 5.80 4.65
N TYR A 180 -17.76 5.37 3.47
CA TYR A 180 -18.66 5.14 2.34
C TYR A 180 -19.71 4.08 2.65
N ALA A 181 -19.33 2.99 3.31
CA ALA A 181 -20.22 1.91 3.73
C ALA A 181 -21.07 2.25 4.98
N ARG A 182 -20.84 3.38 5.65
CA ARG A 182 -21.51 3.79 6.90
C ARG A 182 -21.30 2.80 8.06
N ILE A 183 -20.17 2.14 8.10
CA ILE A 183 -19.81 1.17 9.15
C ILE A 183 -18.72 1.76 10.04
N ASN A 184 -18.94 1.69 11.36
CA ASN A 184 -17.94 2.16 12.33
C ASN A 184 -16.70 1.27 12.31
N PRO A 185 -15.48 1.82 12.38
CA PRO A 185 -14.24 1.02 12.38
C PRO A 185 -14.14 0.02 13.55
N LEU A 186 -14.83 0.27 14.67
CA LEU A 186 -14.87 -0.59 15.85
C LEU A 186 -15.96 -1.70 15.77
N GLN A 187 -16.74 -1.76 14.69
CA GLN A 187 -17.76 -2.79 14.51
C GLN A 187 -17.08 -4.17 14.43
N SER A 188 -17.59 -5.15 15.23
CA SER A 188 -17.11 -6.54 15.16
C SER A 188 -17.51 -7.16 13.83
N CYS A 189 -16.60 -7.91 13.19
CA CYS A 189 -16.86 -8.59 11.93
C CYS A 189 -18.03 -9.60 12.03
N GLU A 190 -18.09 -10.37 13.11
CA GLU A 190 -19.15 -11.37 13.35
C GLU A 190 -20.58 -10.77 13.49
N LYS A 191 -20.68 -9.45 13.69
CA LYS A 191 -21.95 -8.72 13.77
C LYS A 191 -22.33 -8.02 12.47
N LEU A 192 -21.58 -8.21 11.42
CA LEU A 192 -21.86 -7.68 10.09
C LEU A 192 -22.67 -8.70 9.27
N THR A 193 -23.49 -8.19 8.36
CA THR A 193 -24.13 -9.01 7.34
C THR A 193 -23.22 -9.14 6.11
N GLU A 194 -23.47 -10.17 5.28
CA GLU A 194 -22.77 -10.31 3.97
C GLU A 194 -22.90 -9.05 3.12
N THR A 195 -24.09 -8.46 3.07
CA THR A 195 -24.34 -7.23 2.33
C THR A 195 -23.48 -6.07 2.84
N GLN A 196 -23.33 -5.93 4.16
CA GLN A 196 -22.47 -4.89 4.74
C GLN A 196 -21.01 -5.10 4.37
N VAL A 197 -20.50 -6.33 4.47
CA VAL A 197 -19.12 -6.64 4.08
C VAL A 197 -18.91 -6.43 2.57
N LYS A 198 -19.85 -6.87 1.73
CA LYS A 198 -19.84 -6.59 0.29
C LYS A 198 -19.76 -5.10 -0.01
N ASN A 199 -20.55 -4.29 0.71
CA ASN A 199 -20.54 -2.83 0.54
C ASN A 199 -19.20 -2.21 0.94
N ILE A 200 -18.55 -2.71 2.01
CA ILE A 200 -17.22 -2.25 2.42
C ILE A 200 -16.18 -2.57 1.34
N ILE A 201 -16.15 -3.80 0.83
CA ILE A 201 -15.20 -4.22 -0.24
C ILE A 201 -15.42 -3.39 -1.50
N THR A 202 -16.69 -3.21 -1.89
CA THR A 202 -17.04 -2.38 -3.06
C THR A 202 -16.61 -0.92 -2.87
N ALA A 203 -16.81 -0.38 -1.67
CA ALA A 203 -16.37 0.98 -1.34
C ALA A 203 -14.84 1.10 -1.39
N ALA A 204 -14.11 0.14 -0.82
CA ALA A 204 -12.65 0.11 -0.89
C ALA A 204 -12.15 0.12 -2.35
N ARG A 205 -12.70 -0.76 -3.19
CA ARG A 205 -12.37 -0.80 -4.63
C ARG A 205 -12.66 0.54 -5.31
N LYS A 206 -13.84 1.15 -5.06
CA LYS A 206 -14.21 2.43 -5.67
C LYS A 206 -13.30 3.59 -5.24
N VAL A 207 -12.93 3.66 -3.96
CA VAL A 207 -12.03 4.73 -3.46
C VAL A 207 -10.63 4.54 -4.03
N MET A 208 -10.08 3.34 -3.99
CA MET A 208 -8.78 3.03 -4.59
C MET A 208 -8.74 3.28 -6.09
N ALA A 209 -9.81 2.95 -6.83
CA ALA A 209 -9.90 3.23 -8.27
C ALA A 209 -9.90 4.73 -8.58
N ARG A 210 -10.54 5.55 -7.74
CA ARG A 210 -10.47 7.02 -7.87
C ARG A 210 -9.07 7.54 -7.60
N SER A 211 -8.42 7.03 -6.57
CA SER A 211 -7.04 7.40 -6.27
C SER A 211 -6.07 7.06 -7.41
N LEU A 212 -6.21 5.87 -8.00
CA LEU A 212 -5.42 5.47 -9.18
C LEU A 212 -5.56 6.46 -10.34
N LYS A 213 -6.78 6.93 -10.63
CA LYS A 213 -7.02 7.94 -11.67
C LYS A 213 -6.35 9.29 -11.40
N SER A 214 -6.10 9.60 -10.12
CA SER A 214 -5.48 10.86 -9.67
C SER A 214 -3.98 10.70 -9.37
N GLY A 215 -3.35 9.58 -9.74
CA GLY A 215 -1.93 9.32 -9.52
C GLY A 215 -1.55 8.97 -8.08
N GLY A 216 -2.51 8.53 -7.26
CA GLY A 216 -2.29 8.16 -5.85
C GLY A 216 -2.45 9.32 -4.88
N THR A 217 -2.21 9.05 -3.58
CA THR A 217 -2.18 10.05 -2.50
C THR A 217 -0.73 10.42 -2.17
N SER A 218 -0.45 11.71 -1.96
CA SER A 218 0.84 12.20 -1.45
C SER A 218 0.62 12.88 -0.10
N PHE A 219 0.41 12.08 0.97
CA PHE A 219 0.40 12.59 2.35
C PHE A 219 1.79 12.93 2.88
N ASP A 220 2.80 12.53 2.17
CA ASP A 220 4.18 12.79 2.51
C ASP A 220 4.79 13.52 1.30
N ASP A 221 5.27 14.75 1.49
CA ASP A 221 6.00 15.50 0.46
C ASP A 221 7.19 14.70 -0.09
N LEU A 222 7.53 13.62 0.62
CA LEU A 222 8.58 12.68 0.25
C LEU A 222 8.12 11.62 -0.77
N TYR A 223 6.80 11.47 -1.03
CA TYR A 223 6.32 10.48 -1.98
C TYR A 223 5.97 11.12 -3.33
N VAL A 224 6.80 10.83 -4.30
CA VAL A 224 6.63 11.27 -5.68
C VAL A 224 6.61 10.05 -6.62
N ASN A 225 6.02 10.22 -7.80
CA ASN A 225 6.08 9.23 -8.88
C ASN A 225 7.51 9.03 -9.36
N VAL A 226 7.74 8.03 -10.20
CA VAL A 226 9.06 7.74 -10.80
C VAL A 226 9.69 8.93 -11.52
N ASN A 227 8.89 9.90 -11.93
CA ASN A 227 9.32 11.15 -12.60
C ASN A 227 9.47 12.34 -11.61
N GLY A 228 9.23 12.15 -10.31
CA GLY A 228 9.32 13.21 -9.31
C GLY A 228 8.05 14.03 -9.08
N GLU A 229 6.90 13.63 -9.66
CA GLU A 229 5.61 14.32 -9.49
C GLU A 229 4.81 13.78 -8.30
N SER A 230 4.13 14.66 -7.55
CA SER A 230 3.26 14.31 -6.43
C SER A 230 1.86 13.93 -6.90
N GLY A 231 1.21 12.96 -6.22
CA GLY A 231 -0.19 12.64 -6.46
C GLY A 231 -1.15 13.64 -5.77
N TYR A 232 -2.36 13.80 -6.31
CA TYR A 232 -3.31 14.84 -5.87
C TYR A 232 -4.55 14.30 -5.15
N PHE A 233 -4.64 13.00 -4.85
CA PHE A 233 -5.86 12.40 -4.30
C PHE A 233 -6.18 12.83 -2.86
N GLU A 234 -5.20 13.31 -2.10
CA GLU A 234 -5.36 13.76 -0.71
C GLU A 234 -6.53 14.73 -0.53
N ARG A 235 -6.69 15.69 -1.45
CA ARG A 235 -7.74 16.70 -1.40
C ARG A 235 -9.17 16.14 -1.54
N SER A 236 -9.32 14.89 -1.96
CA SER A 236 -10.62 14.24 -2.18
C SER A 236 -11.07 13.33 -1.04
N LEU A 237 -10.24 13.10 -0.02
CA LEU A 237 -10.56 12.25 1.12
C LEU A 237 -11.72 12.82 1.94
N ALA A 238 -12.59 11.90 2.41
CA ALA A 238 -13.82 12.25 3.09
C ALA A 238 -13.66 12.29 4.62
N VAL A 239 -12.81 11.43 5.18
CA VAL A 239 -12.61 11.33 6.64
C VAL A 239 -11.15 11.20 7.05
N TYR A 240 -10.32 10.53 6.26
CA TYR A 240 -8.92 10.34 6.65
C TYR A 240 -8.18 11.67 6.66
N GLY A 241 -7.55 12.00 7.81
CA GLY A 241 -6.88 13.30 7.98
C GLY A 241 -7.79 14.50 8.19
N GLN A 242 -9.13 14.29 8.27
CA GLN A 242 -10.14 15.34 8.38
C GLN A 242 -10.67 15.50 9.82
N GLU A 243 -9.87 15.18 10.85
CA GLU A 243 -10.25 15.39 12.25
C GLU A 243 -10.58 16.86 12.50
N GLY A 244 -11.73 17.10 13.13
CA GLY A 244 -12.20 18.46 13.40
C GLY A 244 -13.04 19.06 12.29
N GLU A 245 -12.95 18.56 11.06
CA GLU A 245 -13.71 19.06 9.90
C GLU A 245 -15.14 18.51 9.87
N ALA A 246 -16.01 19.24 9.16
CA ALA A 246 -17.40 18.83 8.98
C ALA A 246 -17.54 17.66 8.01
N CYS A 247 -18.25 16.62 8.41
CA CYS A 247 -18.56 15.49 7.53
C CYS A 247 -19.32 15.97 6.29
N ARG A 248 -18.79 15.69 5.11
CA ARG A 248 -19.38 16.09 3.81
C ARG A 248 -20.81 15.57 3.58
N ARG A 249 -21.23 14.53 4.33
CA ARG A 249 -22.56 13.91 4.21
C ARG A 249 -23.60 14.51 5.17
N CYS A 250 -23.21 14.89 6.40
CA CYS A 250 -24.19 15.24 7.45
C CYS A 250 -23.77 16.43 8.32
N GLY A 251 -22.65 17.08 8.05
CA GLY A 251 -22.15 18.24 8.80
C GLY A 251 -21.57 17.95 10.20
N LYS A 252 -21.71 16.70 10.72
CA LYS A 252 -21.16 16.37 12.04
C LYS A 252 -19.64 16.30 11.99
N VAL A 253 -18.97 16.82 13.01
CA VAL A 253 -17.51 16.84 13.12
C VAL A 253 -16.93 15.42 13.05
N ILE A 254 -15.91 15.22 12.19
CA ILE A 254 -15.14 13.99 12.06
C ILE A 254 -14.30 13.78 13.32
N GLN A 255 -14.35 12.57 13.84
CA GLN A 255 -13.59 12.16 15.02
C GLN A 255 -12.39 11.29 14.63
N ARG A 256 -11.33 11.41 15.42
CA ARG A 256 -10.15 10.55 15.37
C ARG A 256 -10.01 9.77 16.67
N ILE A 257 -9.70 8.49 16.56
CA ILE A 257 -9.40 7.63 17.71
C ILE A 257 -8.07 6.90 17.50
N ALA A 258 -7.40 6.56 18.60
CA ALA A 258 -6.28 5.63 18.53
C ALA A 258 -6.79 4.22 18.19
N PHE A 259 -6.14 3.55 17.23
CA PHE A 259 -6.51 2.24 16.76
C PHE A 259 -5.25 1.43 16.37
N ALA A 260 -4.98 0.34 17.10
CA ALA A 260 -3.90 -0.61 16.78
C ALA A 260 -2.57 0.07 16.33
N ASN A 261 -1.97 0.90 17.17
CA ASN A 261 -0.76 1.70 16.91
C ASN A 261 -0.87 2.71 15.75
N ARG A 262 -2.09 3.00 15.30
CA ARG A 262 -2.44 3.96 14.24
C ARG A 262 -3.59 4.83 14.72
N SER A 263 -4.15 5.63 13.83
CA SER A 263 -5.41 6.35 14.06
C SER A 263 -6.51 5.81 13.15
N SER A 264 -7.76 6.05 13.54
CA SER A 264 -8.92 5.84 12.70
C SER A 264 -9.79 7.09 12.72
N HIS A 265 -10.24 7.51 11.55
CA HIS A 265 -11.09 8.68 11.34
C HIS A 265 -12.47 8.24 10.90
N PHE A 266 -13.51 8.81 11.49
CA PHE A 266 -14.88 8.45 11.17
C PHE A 266 -15.87 9.57 11.53
N CYS A 267 -17.06 9.57 10.92
CA CYS A 267 -18.17 10.44 11.30
C CYS A 267 -19.04 9.74 12.35
N PRO A 268 -19.19 10.25 13.57
CA PRO A 268 -19.95 9.58 14.63
C PRO A 268 -21.46 9.49 14.37
N LYS A 269 -22.00 10.35 13.47
CA LYS A 269 -23.40 10.30 13.03
C LYS A 269 -23.63 9.29 11.91
N CYS A 270 -22.77 9.32 10.86
CA CYS A 270 -22.90 8.40 9.73
C CYS A 270 -22.45 6.98 10.04
N GLN A 271 -21.54 6.83 11.01
CA GLN A 271 -20.93 5.57 11.45
C GLN A 271 -21.14 5.43 12.95
N PRO A 272 -22.33 5.09 13.44
CA PRO A 272 -22.65 5.03 14.88
C PRO A 272 -21.70 4.08 15.61
N ILE A 273 -21.31 4.48 16.82
CA ILE A 273 -20.42 3.68 17.66
C ILE A 273 -21.18 2.44 18.14
N PRO A 274 -20.62 1.21 17.97
CA PRO A 274 -21.26 -0.01 18.42
C PRO A 274 -21.53 0.01 19.92
N ARG A 275 -22.64 -0.64 20.36
CA ARG A 275 -22.94 -0.81 21.79
C ARG A 275 -21.79 -1.51 22.50
N GLY A 276 -21.40 -1.01 23.68
CA GLY A 276 -20.27 -1.54 24.46
C GLY A 276 -18.87 -0.99 24.08
N LYS A 277 -18.73 -0.22 22.98
CA LYS A 277 -17.45 0.36 22.57
C LYS A 277 -17.30 1.86 22.91
N ARG A 278 -18.32 2.49 23.51
CA ARG A 278 -18.31 3.94 23.84
C ARG A 278 -17.21 4.33 24.84
N SER A 279 -16.84 3.46 25.76
CA SER A 279 -15.75 3.70 26.72
C SER A 279 -14.38 3.79 26.09
N GLN A 280 -14.16 3.08 24.97
CA GLN A 280 -12.88 3.11 24.24
C GLN A 280 -12.62 4.46 23.58
N ILE A 281 -13.65 5.26 23.35
CA ILE A 281 -13.54 6.59 22.71
C ILE A 281 -13.37 7.69 23.76
N LYS A 282 -13.97 7.56 24.95
CA LYS A 282 -13.89 8.57 26.02
C LYS A 282 -12.54 8.62 26.76
N GLY A 283 -11.69 7.62 26.63
CA GLY A 283 -10.51 7.41 27.47
C GLY A 283 -9.23 8.13 27.05
N ARG A 284 -9.19 8.91 25.96
CA ARG A 284 -7.93 9.51 25.47
C ARG A 284 -8.06 10.93 24.93
N GLY A 285 -8.83 11.74 25.61
CA GLY A 285 -8.75 13.20 25.49
C GLY A 285 -7.63 13.76 26.38
N ARG A 286 -6.37 13.36 26.13
CA ARG A 286 -5.20 14.10 26.61
C ARG A 286 -4.42 14.57 25.40
N SER A 287 -4.36 15.90 25.29
CA SER A 287 -3.58 16.66 24.34
C SER A 287 -2.14 16.15 24.23
N PHE A 288 -1.73 15.82 23.03
CA PHE A 288 -0.33 15.98 22.67
C PHE A 288 -0.11 17.47 22.38
N ARG A 289 0.50 18.17 23.34
CA ARG A 289 1.16 19.45 23.11
C ARG A 289 2.50 19.20 22.46
#